data_de256af0d556923445ff71c9053a6e44
#
_entry.id   de256af0d556923445ff71c9053a6e44
#
_cell.length_a   1.000
_cell.length_b   1.000
_cell.length_c   1.000
_cell.angle_alpha   90.00
_cell.angle_beta   90.00
_cell.angle_gamma   90.00
#
_symmetry.space_group_name_H-M   'P 1'
#
loop_
_entity.id
_entity.type
_entity.pdbx_description
1 polymer ?
#
loop_
_entity_poly.entity_id
_entity_poly.type
_entity_poly.pdbx_seq_one_letter_code
_entity_poly.pdbx_strand_id
1 'polypeptide(L)'
;MKRACAIVLVLLLTLSAVGCTGQNQQQDSVYKTNLMLDTIVQITLYDWEDSSTIDLAFDEIRRLESLLSVEQEGSDLYRLAQAAGKEWVEISSETEEVLRLSKEYYTLSQGHFDVTIGPLVDLWNIHNGEGHYPTQEELDETLPLINSDDLLVEEGQAYLAREGMIANLGAIAKGYIADRVKDLLVEQGVEHAVIDLGRNILLIGGRPDGSNFTVGVQDPNQEEGVLADTVAASDKSVVTSGINERKFTYNGKEYHHVLDPFTGFPADTGLASVTILSDNSAQGDALSTTCLLLGP
;
A
#
# COMPACT_ATOMS: atom_id res chain seq x y z
N MET A 1 -4.49 82.90 10.91
CA MET A 1 -4.31 81.67 11.70
C MET A 1 -5.28 80.55 11.27
N LYS A 2 -5.53 80.36 9.97
CA LYS A 2 -6.44 79.29 9.45
C LYS A 2 -5.86 78.48 8.30
N ARG A 3 -4.54 78.58 8.01
CA ARG A 3 -3.89 77.83 6.93
C ARG A 3 -2.76 76.92 7.36
N ALA A 4 -2.43 76.85 8.64
CA ALA A 4 -1.38 75.97 9.19
C ALA A 4 -1.87 74.65 9.73
N CYS A 5 -3.21 74.48 9.98
CA CYS A 5 -3.77 73.22 10.51
C CYS A 5 -4.13 72.17 9.43
N ALA A 6 -4.15 72.55 8.14
CA ALA A 6 -4.56 71.61 7.06
C ALA A 6 -3.41 70.74 6.53
N ILE A 7 -2.14 71.14 6.76
CA ILE A 7 -0.96 70.41 6.24
C ILE A 7 -0.49 69.28 7.19
N VAL A 8 -0.78 69.36 8.49
CA VAL A 8 -0.41 68.35 9.46
C VAL A 8 -1.37 67.15 9.46
N LEU A 9 -2.59 67.31 8.95
CA LEU A 9 -3.57 66.20 8.92
C LEU A 9 -3.40 65.27 7.68
N VAL A 10 -2.70 65.76 6.64
CA VAL A 10 -2.43 64.93 5.42
C VAL A 10 -1.17 64.06 5.59
N LEU A 11 -0.26 64.42 6.51
CA LEU A 11 0.98 63.62 6.74
C LEU A 11 0.80 62.49 7.77
N LEU A 12 -0.34 62.41 8.44
CA LEU A 12 -0.64 61.33 9.41
C LEU A 12 -1.50 60.20 8.84
N LEU A 13 -1.95 60.29 7.59
CA LEU A 13 -2.76 59.28 6.89
C LEU A 13 -1.98 58.41 5.93
N THR A 14 -0.64 58.60 5.81
CA THR A 14 0.20 57.79 4.87
C THR A 14 1.09 56.73 5.59
N LEU A 15 0.97 56.60 6.92
CA LEU A 15 1.81 55.61 7.70
C LEU A 15 1.03 54.42 8.22
N SER A 16 -0.19 54.14 7.76
CA SER A 16 -0.97 52.96 8.27
C SER A 16 -1.32 51.95 7.17
N ALA A 17 -0.50 51.85 6.11
CA ALA A 17 -0.65 50.82 5.10
C ALA A 17 0.60 49.93 4.98
N VAL A 18 1.25 49.59 6.11
CA VAL A 18 2.05 48.37 6.20
C VAL A 18 1.16 47.36 6.90
N GLY A 19 0.07 47.00 6.24
CA GLY A 19 -0.67 45.79 6.52
C GLY A 19 0.29 44.65 6.22
N CYS A 20 0.58 43.83 7.24
CA CYS A 20 1.08 42.48 7.05
C CYS A 20 0.17 41.76 6.07
N THR A 21 0.53 41.74 4.80
CA THR A 21 0.12 40.67 3.92
C THR A 21 0.87 39.45 4.44
N GLY A 22 0.29 38.75 5.42
CA GLY A 22 0.52 37.35 5.57
C GLY A 22 0.10 36.76 4.21
N GLN A 23 1.04 36.59 3.29
CA GLN A 23 0.86 35.67 2.20
C GLN A 23 0.62 34.32 2.90
N ASN A 24 -0.65 33.89 2.95
CA ASN A 24 -0.93 32.49 2.85
C ASN A 24 -0.25 32.09 1.52
N GLN A 25 0.96 31.60 1.57
CA GLN A 25 1.51 30.81 0.46
C GLN A 25 0.54 29.63 0.38
N GLN A 26 -0.41 29.76 -0.54
CA GLN A 26 -1.16 28.63 -1.05
C GLN A 26 -0.07 27.73 -1.62
N GLN A 27 0.26 26.66 -0.93
CA GLN A 27 1.25 25.69 -1.38
C GLN A 27 0.73 25.19 -2.73
N ASP A 28 1.44 25.52 -3.81
CA ASP A 28 1.11 25.01 -5.12
C ASP A 28 1.25 23.49 -5.07
N SER A 29 0.16 22.79 -5.28
CA SER A 29 0.15 21.33 -5.29
C SER A 29 -0.78 20.84 -6.39
N VAL A 30 -0.36 19.77 -7.04
CA VAL A 30 -1.19 19.06 -8.02
C VAL A 30 -1.46 17.65 -7.51
N TYR A 31 -2.67 17.16 -7.74
CA TYR A 31 -3.01 15.79 -7.40
C TYR A 31 -3.88 15.16 -8.46
N LYS A 32 -3.83 13.85 -8.55
CA LYS A 32 -4.75 13.03 -9.34
C LYS A 32 -5.15 11.80 -8.54
N THR A 33 -6.36 11.32 -8.83
CA THR A 33 -6.93 10.11 -8.23
C THR A 33 -7.33 9.15 -9.34
N ASN A 34 -7.07 7.86 -9.14
CA ASN A 34 -7.47 6.80 -10.08
C ASN A 34 -7.91 5.55 -9.30
N LEU A 35 -8.67 4.66 -9.94
CA LEU A 35 -9.03 3.36 -9.40
C LEU A 35 -8.05 2.32 -9.99
N MET A 36 -7.16 1.78 -9.17
CA MET A 36 -6.08 0.85 -9.54
C MET A 36 -5.78 -0.05 -8.34
N LEU A 37 -5.19 -1.22 -8.56
CA LEU A 37 -4.83 -2.16 -7.47
C LEU A 37 -6.03 -2.49 -6.54
N ASP A 38 -7.23 -2.56 -7.11
CA ASP A 38 -8.52 -2.75 -6.40
C ASP A 38 -8.80 -1.70 -5.32
N THR A 39 -8.22 -0.51 -5.43
CA THR A 39 -8.39 0.57 -4.47
C THR A 39 -8.38 1.95 -5.13
N ILE A 40 -8.66 2.98 -4.34
CA ILE A 40 -8.46 4.37 -4.74
C ILE A 40 -6.98 4.71 -4.54
N VAL A 41 -6.32 5.06 -5.63
CA VAL A 41 -4.94 5.56 -5.66
C VAL A 41 -4.96 7.06 -5.81
N GLN A 42 -4.28 7.78 -4.91
CA GLN A 42 -4.10 9.22 -5.01
C GLN A 42 -2.62 9.58 -4.90
N ILE A 43 -2.15 10.42 -5.83
CA ILE A 43 -0.79 10.98 -5.78
C ILE A 43 -0.91 12.49 -5.72
N THR A 44 -0.25 13.10 -4.74
CA THR A 44 -0.18 14.55 -4.54
C THR A 44 1.28 14.99 -4.58
N LEU A 45 1.61 15.90 -5.50
CA LEU A 45 2.92 16.54 -5.59
C LEU A 45 2.81 17.97 -5.05
N TYR A 46 3.72 18.36 -4.17
CA TYR A 46 3.78 19.71 -3.58
C TYR A 46 4.93 20.48 -4.21
N ASP A 47 4.79 21.82 -4.31
CA ASP A 47 5.69 22.70 -5.05
C ASP A 47 5.94 22.22 -6.48
N TRP A 48 4.88 21.73 -7.13
CA TRP A 48 4.91 21.13 -8.45
C TRP A 48 3.73 21.59 -9.30
N GLU A 49 3.98 21.97 -10.54
CA GLU A 49 2.94 22.52 -11.43
C GLU A 49 2.48 21.53 -12.52
N ASP A 50 3.39 20.63 -12.95
CA ASP A 50 3.11 19.70 -14.04
C ASP A 50 2.43 18.40 -13.57
N SER A 51 1.12 18.35 -13.72
CA SER A 51 0.34 17.16 -13.37
C SER A 51 0.58 15.95 -14.29
N SER A 52 1.29 16.10 -15.42
CA SER A 52 1.65 14.97 -16.29
C SER A 52 2.67 14.04 -15.64
N THR A 53 3.45 14.52 -14.67
CA THR A 53 4.34 13.70 -13.85
C THR A 53 3.58 12.63 -13.08
N ILE A 54 2.35 12.93 -12.63
CA ILE A 54 1.49 11.93 -11.98
C ILE A 54 0.99 10.87 -12.98
N ASP A 55 0.81 11.25 -14.26
CA ASP A 55 0.43 10.26 -15.28
C ASP A 55 1.54 9.23 -15.51
N LEU A 56 2.81 9.65 -15.45
CA LEU A 56 3.95 8.71 -15.50
C LEU A 56 3.91 7.73 -14.32
N ALA A 57 3.60 8.20 -13.12
CA ALA A 57 3.44 7.35 -11.94
C ALA A 57 2.29 6.35 -12.09
N PHE A 58 1.14 6.78 -12.63
CA PHE A 58 0.03 5.87 -12.93
C PHE A 58 0.36 4.87 -14.03
N ASP A 59 1.16 5.25 -15.05
CA ASP A 59 1.63 4.32 -16.07
C ASP A 59 2.54 3.25 -15.47
N GLU A 60 3.41 3.63 -14.54
CA GLU A 60 4.28 2.69 -13.84
C GLU A 60 3.49 1.73 -12.93
N ILE A 61 2.48 2.23 -12.21
CA ILE A 61 1.57 1.38 -11.43
C ILE A 61 0.91 0.35 -12.34
N ARG A 62 0.34 0.76 -13.49
CA ARG A 62 -0.29 -0.16 -14.45
C ARG A 62 0.68 -1.19 -14.99
N ARG A 63 1.91 -0.76 -15.30
CA ARG A 63 2.97 -1.66 -15.79
C ARG A 63 3.29 -2.74 -14.76
N LEU A 64 3.49 -2.35 -13.50
CA LEU A 64 3.81 -3.29 -12.42
C LEU A 64 2.62 -4.20 -12.09
N GLU A 65 1.40 -3.66 -12.04
CA GLU A 65 0.19 -4.46 -11.86
C GLU A 65 0.07 -5.54 -12.95
N SER A 66 0.39 -5.21 -14.21
CA SER A 66 0.36 -6.17 -15.31
C SER A 66 1.40 -7.29 -15.21
N LEU A 67 2.44 -7.13 -14.41
CA LEU A 67 3.44 -8.17 -14.11
C LEU A 67 3.06 -9.00 -12.88
N LEU A 68 2.56 -8.33 -11.83
CA LEU A 68 2.40 -8.89 -10.48
C LEU A 68 0.98 -9.38 -10.17
N SER A 69 0.00 -9.18 -11.05
CA SER A 69 -1.36 -9.71 -10.85
C SER A 69 -1.41 -11.22 -11.07
N VAL A 70 -2.07 -11.95 -10.19
CA VAL A 70 -2.35 -13.38 -10.38
C VAL A 70 -3.56 -13.62 -11.29
N GLU A 71 -4.42 -12.62 -11.45
CA GLU A 71 -5.68 -12.72 -12.22
C GLU A 71 -5.51 -12.28 -13.68
N GLN A 72 -4.54 -11.39 -13.95
CA GLN A 72 -4.36 -10.86 -15.30
C GLN A 72 -3.66 -11.88 -16.20
N GLU A 73 -4.35 -12.39 -17.22
CA GLU A 73 -3.79 -13.31 -18.21
C GLU A 73 -2.51 -12.73 -18.84
N GLY A 74 -1.44 -13.53 -18.84
CA GLY A 74 -0.14 -13.16 -19.40
C GLY A 74 0.81 -12.48 -18.41
N SER A 75 0.38 -12.10 -17.21
CA SER A 75 1.29 -11.65 -16.15
C SER A 75 2.28 -12.75 -15.74
N ASP A 76 3.35 -12.36 -15.06
CA ASP A 76 4.34 -13.33 -14.56
C ASP A 76 3.71 -14.30 -13.55
N LEU A 77 2.91 -13.80 -12.60
CA LEU A 77 2.28 -14.66 -11.58
C LEU A 77 1.18 -15.54 -12.16
N TYR A 78 0.40 -15.05 -13.13
CA TYR A 78 -0.60 -15.87 -13.81
C TYR A 78 0.09 -17.04 -14.53
N ARG A 79 1.16 -16.76 -15.32
CA ARG A 79 1.93 -17.79 -16.02
C ARG A 79 2.57 -18.79 -15.04
N LEU A 80 3.11 -18.29 -13.94
CA LEU A 80 3.72 -19.09 -12.87
C LEU A 80 2.71 -20.05 -12.25
N ALA A 81 1.48 -19.59 -11.95
CA ALA A 81 0.41 -20.44 -11.45
C ALA A 81 -0.03 -21.51 -12.47
N GLN A 82 -0.14 -21.17 -13.76
CA GLN A 82 -0.49 -22.15 -14.82
C GLN A 82 0.60 -23.23 -15.05
N ALA A 83 1.85 -22.88 -14.78
CA ALA A 83 3.00 -23.76 -14.92
C ALA A 83 3.35 -24.55 -13.64
N ALA A 84 2.62 -24.32 -12.54
CA ALA A 84 2.89 -24.94 -11.25
C ALA A 84 2.98 -26.47 -11.34
N GLY A 85 4.06 -27.05 -10.79
CA GLY A 85 4.36 -28.47 -10.85
C GLY A 85 4.86 -29.00 -12.19
N LYS A 86 5.01 -28.13 -13.21
CA LYS A 86 5.30 -28.59 -14.60
C LYS A 86 6.63 -28.07 -15.12
N GLU A 87 6.86 -26.76 -15.08
CA GLU A 87 8.05 -26.13 -15.69
C GLU A 87 8.42 -24.80 -15.03
N TRP A 88 9.65 -24.36 -15.24
CA TRP A 88 10.14 -23.04 -14.89
C TRP A 88 9.53 -21.97 -15.79
N VAL A 89 9.22 -20.82 -15.24
CA VAL A 89 8.66 -19.66 -15.94
C VAL A 89 9.65 -18.52 -15.94
N GLU A 90 9.93 -17.96 -17.12
CA GLU A 90 10.66 -16.70 -17.22
C GLU A 90 9.82 -15.57 -16.61
N ILE A 91 10.43 -14.78 -15.72
CA ILE A 91 9.81 -13.67 -15.01
C ILE A 91 10.62 -12.40 -15.19
N SER A 92 9.98 -11.25 -15.02
CA SER A 92 10.64 -9.94 -14.98
C SER A 92 11.55 -9.80 -13.74
N SER A 93 12.51 -8.88 -13.83
CA SER A 93 13.36 -8.51 -12.68
C SER A 93 12.55 -8.02 -11.49
N GLU A 94 11.46 -7.32 -11.74
CA GLU A 94 10.56 -6.80 -10.69
C GLU A 94 9.82 -7.95 -9.97
N THR A 95 9.35 -8.93 -10.73
CA THR A 95 8.72 -10.12 -10.13
C THR A 95 9.75 -10.94 -9.35
N GLU A 96 10.96 -11.12 -9.88
CA GLU A 96 12.05 -11.79 -9.16
C GLU A 96 12.36 -11.08 -7.84
N GLU A 97 12.51 -9.74 -7.87
CA GLU A 97 12.83 -8.93 -6.69
C GLU A 97 11.78 -9.09 -5.60
N VAL A 98 10.49 -8.94 -5.93
CA VAL A 98 9.42 -9.04 -4.94
C VAL A 98 9.21 -10.47 -4.42
N LEU A 99 9.42 -11.50 -5.25
CA LEU A 99 9.39 -12.90 -4.79
C LEU A 99 10.54 -13.23 -3.84
N ARG A 100 11.76 -12.75 -4.11
CA ARG A 100 12.90 -12.90 -3.20
C ARG A 100 12.66 -12.20 -1.87
N LEU A 101 12.18 -10.95 -1.91
CA LEU A 101 11.80 -10.20 -0.72
C LEU A 101 10.71 -10.93 0.08
N SER A 102 9.73 -11.51 -0.59
CA SER A 102 8.68 -12.32 0.05
C SER A 102 9.24 -13.53 0.81
N LYS A 103 10.27 -14.20 0.27
CA LYS A 103 10.95 -15.31 0.95
C LYS A 103 11.72 -14.87 2.20
N GLU A 104 12.24 -13.64 2.21
CA GLU A 104 12.86 -13.06 3.41
C GLU A 104 11.82 -12.90 4.53
N TYR A 105 10.63 -12.36 4.22
CA TYR A 105 9.54 -12.24 5.19
C TYR A 105 8.92 -13.58 5.59
N TYR A 106 8.85 -14.54 4.69
CA TYR A 106 8.49 -15.92 5.01
C TYR A 106 9.43 -16.49 6.11
N THR A 107 10.73 -16.32 5.91
CA THR A 107 11.75 -16.79 6.89
C THR A 107 11.64 -16.00 8.21
N LEU A 108 11.52 -14.67 8.14
CA LEU A 108 11.43 -13.79 9.30
C LEU A 108 10.18 -14.09 10.15
N SER A 109 9.05 -14.37 9.51
CA SER A 109 7.77 -14.65 10.16
C SER A 109 7.62 -16.12 10.59
N GLN A 110 8.62 -16.97 10.34
CA GLN A 110 8.55 -18.42 10.56
C GLN A 110 7.35 -19.07 9.81
N GLY A 111 7.09 -18.60 8.59
CA GLY A 111 6.05 -19.13 7.71
C GLY A 111 4.67 -18.47 7.85
N HIS A 112 4.44 -17.53 8.79
CA HIS A 112 3.16 -16.85 8.89
C HIS A 112 2.90 -15.91 7.72
N PHE A 113 3.93 -15.24 7.21
CA PHE A 113 3.85 -14.53 5.94
C PHE A 113 4.24 -15.50 4.82
N ASP A 114 3.28 -15.94 4.02
CA ASP A 114 3.52 -16.89 2.93
C ASP A 114 2.80 -16.45 1.66
N VAL A 115 3.56 -16.09 0.63
CA VAL A 115 2.99 -15.65 -0.65
C VAL A 115 2.43 -16.78 -1.49
N THR A 116 2.67 -18.05 -1.13
CA THR A 116 2.00 -19.19 -1.79
C THR A 116 0.58 -19.43 -1.26
N ILE A 117 0.05 -18.48 -0.49
CA ILE A 117 -1.30 -18.47 0.09
C ILE A 117 -2.43 -18.45 -0.95
N GLY A 118 -2.11 -18.23 -2.23
CA GLY A 118 -3.09 -18.04 -3.32
C GLY A 118 -4.21 -19.07 -3.37
N PRO A 119 -3.94 -20.38 -3.27
CA PRO A 119 -5.00 -21.41 -3.27
C PRO A 119 -6.01 -21.23 -2.13
N LEU A 120 -5.57 -20.75 -0.97
CA LEU A 120 -6.45 -20.50 0.15
C LEU A 120 -7.27 -19.21 -0.04
N VAL A 121 -6.66 -18.17 -0.66
CA VAL A 121 -7.38 -16.94 -1.04
C VAL A 121 -8.50 -17.27 -2.02
N ASP A 122 -8.22 -18.07 -3.03
CA ASP A 122 -9.22 -18.52 -4.03
C ASP A 122 -10.32 -19.38 -3.38
N LEU A 123 -9.96 -20.27 -2.45
CA LEU A 123 -10.92 -21.11 -1.73
C LEU A 123 -11.90 -20.28 -0.90
N TRP A 124 -11.40 -19.34 -0.10
CA TRP A 124 -12.25 -18.47 0.71
C TRP A 124 -13.02 -17.45 -0.11
N ASN A 125 -12.44 -16.96 -1.22
CA ASN A 125 -13.04 -16.03 -2.18
C ASN A 125 -13.74 -14.83 -1.50
N ILE A 126 -13.05 -14.18 -0.55
CA ILE A 126 -13.63 -13.10 0.25
C ILE A 126 -13.56 -11.79 -0.52
N HIS A 127 -14.71 -11.33 -1.01
CA HIS A 127 -14.89 -10.06 -1.71
C HIS A 127 -16.13 -9.34 -1.16
N ASN A 128 -16.02 -8.06 -0.79
CA ASN A 128 -17.16 -7.12 -0.57
C ASN A 128 -18.46 -7.71 -0.01
N GLY A 129 -18.39 -8.53 1.04
CA GLY A 129 -19.54 -9.14 1.69
C GLY A 129 -19.95 -10.52 1.16
N GLU A 130 -19.25 -11.01 0.14
CA GLU A 130 -19.38 -12.38 -0.40
C GLU A 130 -18.16 -13.20 -0.01
N GLY A 131 -18.33 -14.52 0.08
CA GLY A 131 -17.23 -15.44 0.41
C GLY A 131 -17.74 -16.88 0.51
N HIS A 132 -16.80 -17.81 0.46
CA HIS A 132 -17.05 -19.23 0.68
C HIS A 132 -16.51 -19.63 2.07
N TYR A 133 -17.30 -20.39 2.84
CA TYR A 133 -16.84 -20.99 4.09
C TYR A 133 -16.38 -22.42 3.79
N PRO A 134 -15.08 -22.72 3.82
CA PRO A 134 -14.56 -24.01 3.42
C PRO A 134 -15.00 -25.16 4.31
N THR A 135 -15.19 -26.32 3.72
CA THR A 135 -15.30 -27.59 4.43
C THR A 135 -13.90 -28.07 4.89
N GLN A 136 -13.84 -29.01 5.84
CA GLN A 136 -12.58 -29.58 6.27
C GLN A 136 -11.86 -30.32 5.12
N GLU A 137 -12.59 -30.97 4.23
CA GLU A 137 -12.03 -31.69 3.07
C GLU A 137 -11.33 -30.70 2.13
N GLU A 138 -11.97 -29.56 1.80
CA GLU A 138 -11.37 -28.51 0.97
C GLU A 138 -10.11 -27.92 1.61
N LEU A 139 -10.09 -27.72 2.94
CA LEU A 139 -8.90 -27.25 3.66
C LEU A 139 -7.77 -28.29 3.65
N ASP A 140 -8.09 -29.58 3.86
CA ASP A 140 -7.11 -30.67 3.85
C ASP A 140 -6.46 -30.82 2.45
N GLU A 141 -7.17 -30.50 1.38
CA GLU A 141 -6.64 -30.50 0.00
C GLU A 141 -5.82 -29.22 -0.31
N THR A 142 -6.20 -28.07 0.27
CA THR A 142 -5.60 -26.77 -0.06
C THR A 142 -4.34 -26.48 0.74
N LEU A 143 -4.34 -26.74 2.06
CA LEU A 143 -3.21 -26.42 2.94
C LEU A 143 -1.86 -27.00 2.50
N PRO A 144 -1.76 -28.23 1.95
CA PRO A 144 -0.50 -28.75 1.43
C PRO A 144 0.10 -27.95 0.27
N LEU A 145 -0.67 -27.07 -0.38
CA LEU A 145 -0.21 -26.22 -1.49
C LEU A 145 0.43 -24.90 -0.99
N ILE A 146 0.40 -24.63 0.31
CA ILE A 146 0.93 -23.41 0.92
C ILE A 146 2.27 -23.73 1.58
N ASN A 147 3.35 -23.35 0.90
CA ASN A 147 4.70 -23.52 1.42
C ASN A 147 5.69 -22.76 0.52
N SER A 148 6.20 -21.63 0.98
CA SER A 148 7.19 -20.84 0.22
C SER A 148 8.56 -21.52 0.06
N ASP A 149 8.82 -22.65 0.76
CA ASP A 149 10.01 -23.48 0.46
C ASP A 149 9.87 -24.18 -0.91
N ASP A 150 8.64 -24.42 -1.37
CA ASP A 150 8.33 -24.98 -2.68
C ASP A 150 8.24 -23.92 -3.81
N LEU A 151 8.43 -22.65 -3.49
CA LEU A 151 8.63 -21.55 -4.42
C LEU A 151 10.14 -21.36 -4.65
N LEU A 152 10.62 -21.77 -5.82
CA LEU A 152 12.01 -21.61 -6.21
C LEU A 152 12.15 -20.38 -7.11
N VAL A 153 13.15 -19.54 -6.82
CA VAL A 153 13.44 -18.32 -7.60
C VAL A 153 14.91 -18.34 -7.97
N GLU A 154 15.20 -18.41 -9.24
CA GLU A 154 16.53 -18.34 -9.82
C GLU A 154 16.67 -17.05 -10.66
N GLU A 155 17.82 -16.82 -11.27
CA GLU A 155 18.06 -15.64 -12.09
C GLU A 155 17.11 -15.62 -13.30
N GLY A 156 16.16 -14.67 -13.31
CA GLY A 156 15.20 -14.45 -14.38
C GLY A 156 14.08 -15.49 -14.48
N GLN A 157 13.94 -16.42 -13.54
CA GLN A 157 12.88 -17.43 -13.58
C GLN A 157 12.40 -17.89 -12.21
N ALA A 158 11.16 -18.41 -12.16
CA ALA A 158 10.57 -18.98 -10.94
C ALA A 158 9.87 -20.30 -11.23
N TYR A 159 9.70 -21.11 -10.19
CA TYR A 159 9.04 -22.41 -10.26
C TYR A 159 8.25 -22.67 -8.97
N LEU A 160 7.01 -23.11 -9.13
CA LEU A 160 6.17 -23.63 -8.05
C LEU A 160 6.22 -25.17 -8.14
N ALA A 161 6.68 -25.82 -7.08
CA ALA A 161 7.05 -27.24 -7.12
C ALA A 161 5.85 -28.20 -7.20
N ARG A 162 4.63 -27.74 -6.88
CA ARG A 162 3.43 -28.59 -6.87
C ARG A 162 2.34 -28.01 -7.77
N GLU A 163 1.65 -28.89 -8.49
CA GLU A 163 0.46 -28.50 -9.25
C GLU A 163 -0.61 -27.94 -8.31
N GLY A 164 -1.24 -26.83 -8.71
CA GLY A 164 -2.25 -26.13 -7.94
C GLY A 164 -1.69 -25.04 -6.97
N MET A 165 -0.37 -24.90 -6.82
CA MET A 165 0.21 -23.76 -6.09
C MET A 165 -0.03 -22.46 -6.85
N ILE A 166 -0.26 -21.38 -6.10
CA ILE A 166 -0.48 -20.02 -6.61
C ILE A 166 0.27 -19.03 -5.72
N ALA A 167 1.16 -18.24 -6.31
CA ALA A 167 1.79 -17.12 -5.62
C ALA A 167 0.87 -15.89 -5.69
N ASN A 168 0.51 -15.33 -4.53
CA ASN A 168 -0.30 -14.13 -4.37
C ASN A 168 0.48 -13.08 -3.58
N LEU A 169 0.75 -11.94 -4.20
CA LEU A 169 1.55 -10.85 -3.62
C LEU A 169 0.69 -9.77 -2.93
N GLY A 170 -0.58 -10.02 -2.66
CA GLY A 170 -1.51 -9.04 -2.09
C GLY A 170 -1.07 -8.38 -0.79
N ALA A 171 -0.14 -9.00 -0.04
CA ALA A 171 0.39 -8.52 1.24
C ALA A 171 1.75 -7.78 1.12
N ILE A 172 2.26 -7.53 -0.11
CA ILE A 172 3.55 -6.86 -0.34
C ILE A 172 3.59 -6.03 -1.63
N ALA A 173 2.76 -6.38 -2.62
CA ALA A 173 2.85 -5.77 -3.94
C ALA A 173 2.54 -4.27 -3.94
N LYS A 174 1.56 -3.79 -3.14
CA LYS A 174 1.27 -2.36 -3.05
C LYS A 174 2.45 -1.57 -2.49
N GLY A 175 3.10 -2.11 -1.48
CA GLY A 175 4.31 -1.52 -0.91
C GLY A 175 5.45 -1.47 -1.92
N TYR A 176 5.70 -2.56 -2.62
CA TYR A 176 6.71 -2.62 -3.68
C TYR A 176 6.43 -1.62 -4.80
N ILE A 177 5.19 -1.55 -5.27
CA ILE A 177 4.76 -0.60 -6.30
C ILE A 177 4.96 0.85 -5.82
N ALA A 178 4.60 1.16 -4.56
CA ALA A 178 4.80 2.49 -3.99
C ALA A 178 6.28 2.89 -3.99
N ASP A 179 7.20 1.98 -3.63
CA ASP A 179 8.64 2.22 -3.64
C ASP A 179 9.14 2.51 -5.07
N ARG A 180 8.71 1.73 -6.08
CA ARG A 180 9.06 1.97 -7.49
C ARG A 180 8.53 3.31 -8.02
N VAL A 181 7.30 3.68 -7.64
CA VAL A 181 6.71 4.98 -7.97
C VAL A 181 7.47 6.13 -7.29
N LYS A 182 7.91 5.97 -6.03
CA LYS A 182 8.78 6.94 -5.36
C LYS A 182 10.07 7.14 -6.14
N ASP A 183 10.76 6.06 -6.51
CA ASP A 183 12.00 6.13 -7.27
C ASP A 183 11.81 6.91 -8.57
N LEU A 184 10.75 6.60 -9.34
CA LEU A 184 10.41 7.29 -10.57
C LEU A 184 10.16 8.78 -10.33
N LEU A 185 9.37 9.16 -9.34
CA LEU A 185 9.07 10.56 -9.03
C LEU A 185 10.31 11.35 -8.59
N VAL A 186 11.19 10.74 -7.79
CA VAL A 186 12.47 11.32 -7.37
C VAL A 186 13.40 11.52 -8.58
N GLU A 187 13.44 10.58 -9.52
CA GLU A 187 14.19 10.73 -10.78
C GLU A 187 13.67 11.88 -11.65
N GLN A 188 12.36 12.18 -11.57
CA GLN A 188 11.75 13.36 -12.22
C GLN A 188 12.04 14.67 -11.46
N GLY A 189 12.69 14.64 -10.30
CA GLY A 189 13.04 15.79 -9.49
C GLY A 189 11.96 16.19 -8.45
N VAL A 190 11.00 15.31 -8.16
CA VAL A 190 10.00 15.54 -7.11
C VAL A 190 10.65 15.42 -5.74
N GLU A 191 10.56 16.46 -4.92
CA GLU A 191 11.14 16.51 -3.56
C GLU A 191 10.08 16.38 -2.46
N HIS A 192 8.81 16.65 -2.77
CA HIS A 192 7.71 16.67 -1.80
C HIS A 192 6.46 16.02 -2.38
N ALA A 193 6.11 14.84 -1.89
CA ALA A 193 4.90 14.14 -2.36
C ALA A 193 4.27 13.23 -1.30
N VAL A 194 2.99 12.93 -1.53
CA VAL A 194 2.24 11.86 -0.85
C VAL A 194 1.73 10.90 -1.91
N ILE A 195 2.12 9.65 -1.82
CA ILE A 195 1.63 8.54 -2.63
C ILE A 195 0.73 7.71 -1.72
N ASP A 196 -0.57 7.64 -2.03
CA ASP A 196 -1.57 6.86 -1.30
C ASP A 196 -2.12 5.77 -2.20
N LEU A 197 -1.80 4.52 -1.88
CA LEU A 197 -2.27 3.31 -2.56
C LEU A 197 -3.30 2.56 -1.70
N GLY A 198 -4.27 3.28 -1.14
CA GLY A 198 -5.32 2.70 -0.31
C GLY A 198 -4.79 2.16 1.02
N ARG A 199 -4.49 3.06 1.97
CA ARG A 199 -3.89 2.81 3.30
C ARG A 199 -2.42 2.36 3.28
N ASN A 200 -1.81 2.27 2.11
CA ASN A 200 -0.38 2.20 1.94
C ASN A 200 0.09 3.58 1.52
N ILE A 201 0.60 4.37 2.48
CA ILE A 201 0.99 5.76 2.28
C ILE A 201 2.50 5.86 2.28
N LEU A 202 3.07 6.39 1.21
CA LEU A 202 4.51 6.67 1.08
C LEU A 202 4.73 8.16 0.91
N LEU A 203 5.65 8.71 1.69
CA LEU A 203 6.00 10.12 1.74
C LEU A 203 7.37 10.34 1.08
N ILE A 204 7.43 11.29 0.14
CA ILE A 204 8.68 11.81 -0.40
C ILE A 204 8.96 13.15 0.29
N GLY A 205 10.13 13.26 0.94
CA GLY A 205 10.48 14.42 1.75
C GLY A 205 9.50 14.72 2.88
N GLY A 206 9.47 15.97 3.32
CA GLY A 206 8.47 16.56 4.18
C GLY A 206 7.58 17.53 3.41
N ARG A 207 6.87 18.42 4.12
CA ARG A 207 6.18 19.54 3.49
C ARG A 207 7.19 20.58 2.99
N PRO A 208 6.87 21.37 1.95
CA PRO A 208 7.77 22.40 1.44
C PRO A 208 8.19 23.46 2.48
N ASP A 209 7.39 23.67 3.53
CA ASP A 209 7.71 24.57 4.64
C ASP A 209 8.70 23.97 5.66
N GLY A 210 9.20 22.75 5.42
CA GLY A 210 10.12 22.01 6.27
C GLY A 210 9.45 21.23 7.39
N SER A 211 8.12 21.27 7.53
CA SER A 211 7.40 20.47 8.51
C SER A 211 7.17 19.03 8.02
N ASN A 212 6.84 18.12 8.94
CA ASN A 212 6.44 16.76 8.61
C ASN A 212 5.03 16.73 7.98
N PHE A 213 4.77 15.74 7.14
CA PHE A 213 3.41 15.34 6.82
C PHE A 213 2.75 14.71 8.05
N THR A 214 1.43 14.82 8.14
CA THR A 214 0.63 14.15 9.17
C THR A 214 -0.27 13.12 8.50
N VAL A 215 -0.07 11.85 8.82
CA VAL A 215 -0.85 10.72 8.33
C VAL A 215 -1.82 10.27 9.41
N GLY A 216 -3.11 10.17 9.07
CA GLY A 216 -4.13 9.66 9.99
C GLY A 216 -4.11 8.13 10.04
N VAL A 217 -4.20 7.57 11.24
CA VAL A 217 -4.40 6.13 11.48
C VAL A 217 -5.87 5.91 11.79
N GLN A 218 -6.58 5.22 10.89
CA GLN A 218 -8.00 4.93 11.02
C GLN A 218 -8.29 4.06 12.26
N ASP A 219 -9.30 4.40 13.05
CA ASP A 219 -9.83 3.50 14.09
C ASP A 219 -10.57 2.33 13.42
N PRO A 220 -10.08 1.08 13.58
CA PRO A 220 -10.71 -0.08 12.94
C PRO A 220 -12.11 -0.41 13.49
N ASN A 221 -12.49 0.15 14.64
CA ASN A 221 -13.78 -0.12 15.30
C ASN A 221 -14.80 1.01 15.10
N GLN A 222 -14.45 2.04 14.31
CA GLN A 222 -15.30 3.19 14.06
C GLN A 222 -15.62 3.35 12.56
N GLU A 223 -16.52 4.26 12.26
CA GLU A 223 -16.84 4.63 10.87
C GLU A 223 -15.60 5.18 10.15
N GLU A 224 -15.58 5.06 8.84
CA GLU A 224 -14.51 5.59 8.01
C GLU A 224 -14.30 7.09 8.24
N GLY A 225 -13.03 7.50 8.39
CA GLY A 225 -12.64 8.88 8.68
C GLY A 225 -12.48 9.19 10.18
N VAL A 226 -12.86 8.29 11.10
CA VAL A 226 -12.56 8.44 12.54
C VAL A 226 -11.15 7.91 12.81
N LEU A 227 -10.27 8.78 13.31
CA LEU A 227 -8.87 8.43 13.55
C LEU A 227 -8.66 7.92 14.99
N ALA A 228 -7.90 6.84 15.13
CA ALA A 228 -7.38 6.38 16.41
C ALA A 228 -6.14 7.19 16.82
N ASP A 229 -5.31 7.58 15.84
CA ASP A 229 -4.06 8.31 16.07
C ASP A 229 -3.61 9.05 14.80
N THR A 230 -2.51 9.80 14.92
CA THR A 230 -1.83 10.44 13.79
C THR A 230 -0.31 10.23 13.87
N VAL A 231 0.32 10.02 12.71
CA VAL A 231 1.77 9.88 12.60
C VAL A 231 2.34 11.09 11.85
N ALA A 232 3.28 11.80 12.46
CA ALA A 232 4.03 12.88 11.81
C ALA A 232 5.34 12.32 11.26
N ALA A 233 5.53 12.36 9.93
CA ALA A 233 6.67 11.74 9.26
C ALA A 233 7.10 12.49 8.00
N SER A 234 8.36 12.27 7.59
CA SER A 234 8.98 12.69 6.32
C SER A 234 9.85 11.54 5.81
N ASP A 235 9.89 11.32 4.50
CA ASP A 235 10.64 10.22 3.87
C ASP A 235 10.37 8.85 4.50
N LYS A 236 9.13 8.57 4.81
CA LYS A 236 8.68 7.32 5.44
C LYS A 236 7.46 6.75 4.73
N SER A 237 7.27 5.47 4.91
CA SER A 237 6.04 4.78 4.60
C SER A 237 5.22 4.54 5.87
N VAL A 238 3.90 4.71 5.77
CA VAL A 238 2.91 4.41 6.82
C VAL A 238 1.90 3.45 6.21
N VAL A 239 2.01 2.18 6.55
CA VAL A 239 1.17 1.12 5.98
C VAL A 239 0.31 0.49 7.05
N THR A 240 -0.98 0.37 6.76
CA THR A 240 -1.95 -0.24 7.68
C THR A 240 -2.60 -1.45 7.02
N SER A 241 -2.48 -2.62 7.66
CA SER A 241 -3.30 -3.80 7.39
C SER A 241 -4.40 -3.92 8.44
N GLY A 242 -5.60 -4.29 8.03
CA GLY A 242 -6.73 -4.40 8.92
C GLY A 242 -7.73 -5.48 8.50
N ILE A 243 -8.39 -6.10 9.49
CA ILE A 243 -9.36 -7.18 9.25
C ILE A 243 -10.71 -6.68 8.71
N ASN A 244 -10.96 -5.37 8.74
CA ASN A 244 -12.24 -4.77 8.35
C ASN A 244 -12.33 -4.38 6.87
N GLU A 245 -11.27 -4.59 6.08
CA GLU A 245 -11.23 -4.16 4.67
C GLU A 245 -12.10 -5.05 3.77
N ARG A 246 -11.93 -6.37 3.91
CA ARG A 246 -12.73 -7.35 3.16
C ARG A 246 -13.18 -8.43 4.13
N LYS A 247 -14.48 -8.63 4.22
CA LYS A 247 -15.09 -9.63 5.11
C LYS A 247 -16.46 -10.04 4.62
N PHE A 248 -16.91 -11.21 5.03
CA PHE A 248 -18.26 -11.68 4.83
C PHE A 248 -18.82 -12.35 6.09
N THR A 249 -20.13 -12.56 6.14
CA THR A 249 -20.80 -13.17 7.28
C THR A 249 -21.30 -14.57 6.90
N TYR A 250 -20.90 -15.58 7.68
CA TYR A 250 -21.42 -16.94 7.57
C TYR A 250 -21.93 -17.43 8.93
N ASN A 251 -23.17 -17.90 8.98
CA ASN A 251 -23.83 -18.36 10.21
C ASN A 251 -23.76 -17.36 11.39
N GLY A 252 -23.82 -16.05 11.10
CA GLY A 252 -23.80 -14.99 12.12
C GLY A 252 -22.40 -14.63 12.65
N LYS A 253 -21.32 -15.24 12.12
CA LYS A 253 -19.94 -14.91 12.42
C LYS A 253 -19.29 -14.24 11.21
N GLU A 254 -18.50 -13.19 11.44
CA GLU A 254 -17.70 -12.52 10.40
C GLU A 254 -16.38 -13.25 10.17
N TYR A 255 -15.96 -13.32 8.90
CA TYR A 255 -14.71 -13.89 8.42
C TYR A 255 -14.04 -12.87 7.50
N HIS A 256 -12.76 -12.59 7.71
CA HIS A 256 -12.00 -11.58 6.98
C HIS A 256 -10.91 -12.22 6.10
N HIS A 257 -10.36 -11.42 5.20
CA HIS A 257 -9.42 -11.85 4.15
C HIS A 257 -7.98 -12.13 4.61
N VAL A 258 -7.61 -11.80 5.84
CA VAL A 258 -6.25 -12.08 6.35
C VAL A 258 -6.24 -13.50 6.87
N LEU A 259 -5.70 -14.41 6.06
CA LEU A 259 -5.74 -15.86 6.28
C LEU A 259 -4.44 -16.35 6.92
N ASP A 260 -4.58 -17.23 7.91
CA ASP A 260 -3.46 -17.92 8.55
C ASP A 260 -3.10 -19.16 7.72
N PRO A 261 -1.86 -19.24 7.16
CA PRO A 261 -1.44 -20.35 6.30
C PRO A 261 -1.37 -21.71 7.01
N PHE A 262 -1.30 -21.74 8.34
CA PHE A 262 -1.22 -22.98 9.11
C PHE A 262 -2.59 -23.58 9.43
N THR A 263 -3.56 -22.71 9.74
CA THR A 263 -4.90 -23.16 10.12
C THR A 263 -5.86 -23.19 8.94
N GLY A 264 -5.59 -22.41 7.88
CA GLY A 264 -6.47 -22.22 6.75
C GLY A 264 -7.67 -21.31 7.05
N PHE A 265 -7.73 -20.68 8.22
CA PHE A 265 -8.80 -19.78 8.65
C PHE A 265 -8.32 -18.33 8.73
N PRO A 266 -9.22 -17.34 8.72
CA PRO A 266 -8.90 -15.98 9.09
C PRO A 266 -8.20 -15.93 10.45
N ALA A 267 -7.13 -15.11 10.55
CA ALA A 267 -6.35 -14.95 11.77
C ALA A 267 -7.23 -14.47 12.94
N ASP A 268 -7.08 -15.08 14.10
CA ASP A 268 -7.82 -14.70 15.34
C ASP A 268 -6.81 -14.36 16.45
N THR A 269 -6.09 -13.24 16.25
CA THR A 269 -5.01 -12.79 17.14
C THR A 269 -5.45 -11.73 18.14
N GLY A 270 -6.69 -11.26 18.04
CA GLY A 270 -7.22 -10.14 18.82
C GLY A 270 -6.81 -8.76 18.31
N LEU A 271 -6.03 -8.67 17.24
CA LEU A 271 -5.68 -7.41 16.56
C LEU A 271 -6.71 -7.09 15.48
N ALA A 272 -7.24 -5.88 15.48
CA ALA A 272 -8.14 -5.40 14.43
C ALA A 272 -7.38 -4.72 13.28
N SER A 273 -6.26 -4.06 13.57
CA SER A 273 -5.35 -3.48 12.57
C SER A 273 -3.93 -3.33 13.14
N VAL A 274 -2.97 -3.24 12.22
CA VAL A 274 -1.55 -2.96 12.51
C VAL A 274 -1.09 -1.89 11.54
N THR A 275 -0.46 -0.83 12.07
CA THR A 275 0.17 0.23 11.29
C THR A 275 1.67 0.17 11.48
N ILE A 276 2.43 0.11 10.40
CA ILE A 276 3.89 0.11 10.38
C ILE A 276 4.40 1.43 9.82
N LEU A 277 5.33 2.04 10.54
CA LEU A 277 6.16 3.15 10.06
C LEU A 277 7.52 2.57 9.65
N SER A 278 7.90 2.71 8.39
CA SER A 278 9.12 2.10 7.82
C SER A 278 9.85 3.04 6.85
N ASP A 279 11.07 2.66 6.48
CA ASP A 279 11.88 3.41 5.52
C ASP A 279 11.43 3.17 4.07
N ASN A 280 10.90 1.98 3.79
CA ASN A 280 10.31 1.64 2.50
C ASN A 280 8.95 0.96 2.67
N SER A 281 8.15 1.02 1.61
CA SER A 281 6.75 0.64 1.67
C SER A 281 6.54 -0.87 1.55
N ALA A 282 7.38 -1.58 0.79
CA ALA A 282 7.33 -3.04 0.71
C ALA A 282 7.55 -3.69 2.09
N GLN A 283 8.49 -3.15 2.88
CA GLN A 283 8.70 -3.56 4.27
C GLN A 283 7.47 -3.29 5.13
N GLY A 284 6.89 -2.10 5.03
CA GLY A 284 5.69 -1.73 5.77
C GLY A 284 4.51 -2.64 5.48
N ASP A 285 4.30 -2.96 4.19
CA ASP A 285 3.21 -3.82 3.72
C ASP A 285 3.37 -5.26 4.25
N ALA A 286 4.54 -5.87 4.06
CA ALA A 286 4.82 -7.22 4.54
C ALA A 286 4.75 -7.32 6.08
N LEU A 287 5.33 -6.35 6.81
CA LEU A 287 5.34 -6.37 8.28
C LEU A 287 3.98 -6.10 8.90
N SER A 288 3.13 -5.26 8.30
CA SER A 288 1.79 -5.01 8.84
C SER A 288 0.93 -6.27 8.83
N THR A 289 0.99 -7.03 7.74
CA THR A 289 0.34 -8.34 7.63
C THR A 289 0.98 -9.39 8.56
N THR A 290 2.32 -9.45 8.59
CA THR A 290 3.05 -10.38 9.47
C THR A 290 2.69 -10.17 10.95
N CYS A 291 2.73 -8.92 11.43
CA CYS A 291 2.39 -8.62 12.83
C CYS A 291 0.92 -8.92 13.15
N LEU A 292 0.01 -8.71 12.18
CA LEU A 292 -1.40 -9.04 12.37
C LEU A 292 -1.62 -10.55 12.49
N LEU A 293 -0.85 -11.35 11.74
CA LEU A 293 -0.88 -12.84 11.80
C LEU A 293 -0.23 -13.40 13.07
N LEU A 294 0.85 -12.77 13.53
CA LEU A 294 1.56 -13.25 14.75
C LEU A 294 0.84 -12.86 16.05
N GLY A 295 0.09 -11.76 16.06
CA GLY A 295 -0.53 -11.21 17.26
C GLY A 295 0.45 -10.41 18.14
N PRO A 296 0.01 -9.96 19.33
CA PRO A 296 0.79 -9.14 20.26
C PRO A 296 1.83 -9.95 21.02
#